data_38bf23f56b943166f7ccb095a3d95453
#
_entry.id   38bf23f56b943166f7ccb095a3d95453
#
_cell.length_a   1.000
_cell.length_b   1.000
_cell.length_c   1.000
_cell.angle_alpha   90.00
_cell.angle_beta   90.00
_cell.angle_gamma   90.00
#
_symmetry.space_group_name_H-M   'P 1'
#
loop_
_entity.id
_entity.type
_entity.pdbx_description
1 polymer ?
#
loop_
_entity_poly.entity_id
_entity_poly.type
_entity_poly.pdbx_seq_one_letter_code
_entity_poly.pdbx_strand_id
1 'polypeptide(L)'
;MFHQYYKWIRCFHAVAKTGGFTTAARYLHIGQPTVTDQVKALEERFNVELFLRSGRAVRLTAAGEQLYAITQGLFGQEEEAMQFLQRAHTLRTGLVRVGAVSPPIALELARSFKRSHAGLDLTVSIGSEASTLGGLQDFDIDVGILVEPPEIEGLHQVPYRVERIVAVVPA
;
A
#
# COMPACT_ATOMS: atom_id res chain seq x y z
N MET A 1 17.48 15.32 -16.65
CA MET A 1 16.35 16.28 -16.63
C MET A 1 15.04 15.57 -16.23
N PHE A 2 14.63 14.43 -16.82
CA PHE A 2 13.38 13.70 -16.50
C PHE A 2 13.30 13.18 -15.06
N HIS A 3 14.40 12.73 -14.47
CA HIS A 3 14.42 12.18 -13.10
C HIS A 3 14.00 13.19 -12.02
N GLN A 4 14.25 14.48 -12.23
CA GLN A 4 13.86 15.54 -11.29
C GLN A 4 12.34 15.81 -11.35
N TYR A 5 11.78 15.87 -12.55
CA TYR A 5 10.34 16.05 -12.73
C TYR A 5 9.53 14.90 -12.15
N TYR A 6 10.02 13.67 -12.27
CA TYR A 6 9.37 12.52 -11.66
C TYR A 6 9.23 12.66 -10.14
N LYS A 7 10.26 13.11 -9.44
CA LYS A 7 10.19 13.36 -7.99
C LYS A 7 9.16 14.43 -7.63
N TRP A 8 9.11 15.49 -8.40
CA TRP A 8 8.16 16.58 -8.19
C TRP A 8 6.71 16.11 -8.38
N ILE A 9 6.45 15.40 -9.48
CA ILE A 9 5.13 14.86 -9.80
C ILE A 9 4.71 13.81 -8.75
N ARG A 10 5.64 12.99 -8.27
CA ARG A 10 5.37 12.02 -7.21
C ARG A 10 4.98 12.69 -5.89
N CYS A 11 5.67 13.76 -5.50
CA CYS A 11 5.30 14.55 -4.32
C CYS A 11 3.93 15.22 -4.49
N PHE A 12 3.66 15.82 -5.64
CA PHE A 12 2.35 16.39 -5.96
C PHE A 12 1.24 15.33 -5.84
N HIS A 13 1.41 14.18 -6.49
CA HIS A 13 0.45 13.07 -6.46
C HIS A 13 0.19 12.60 -5.02
N ALA A 14 1.23 12.41 -4.23
CA ALA A 14 1.09 11.98 -2.84
C ALA A 14 0.31 12.99 -1.98
N VAL A 15 0.55 14.31 -2.16
CA VAL A 15 -0.21 15.36 -1.46
C VAL A 15 -1.67 15.33 -1.88
N ALA A 16 -1.97 15.20 -3.17
CA ALA A 16 -3.32 15.11 -3.70
C ALA A 16 -4.05 13.85 -3.18
N LYS A 17 -3.38 12.68 -3.20
CA LYS A 17 -3.91 11.39 -2.74
C LYS A 17 -4.22 11.39 -1.23
N THR A 18 -3.32 11.95 -0.41
CA THR A 18 -3.42 11.87 1.06
C THR A 18 -4.09 13.09 1.71
N GLY A 19 -4.42 14.11 0.93
CA GLY A 19 -5.08 15.32 1.39
C GLY A 19 -4.21 16.27 2.21
N GLY A 20 -2.86 16.06 2.26
CA GLY A 20 -2.00 16.94 3.04
C GLY A 20 -0.50 16.68 2.88
N PHE A 21 0.30 17.73 3.08
CA PHE A 21 1.77 17.64 2.95
C PHE A 21 2.43 16.75 4.01
N THR A 22 1.92 16.78 5.25
CA THR A 22 2.45 15.94 6.34
C THR A 22 2.09 14.46 6.14
N THR A 23 0.90 14.17 5.68
CA THR A 23 0.45 12.81 5.35
C THR A 23 1.20 12.25 4.15
N ALA A 24 1.41 13.07 3.12
CA ALA A 24 2.23 12.72 1.96
C ALA A 24 3.70 12.43 2.33
N ALA A 25 4.27 13.22 3.24
CA ALA A 25 5.63 13.01 3.72
C ALA A 25 5.80 11.64 4.40
N ARG A 26 4.82 11.25 5.25
CA ARG A 26 4.79 9.91 5.86
C ARG A 26 4.62 8.81 4.81
N TYR A 27 3.69 9.00 3.88
CA TYR A 27 3.44 8.06 2.78
C TYR A 27 4.68 7.82 1.91
N LEU A 28 5.47 8.88 1.64
CA LEU A 28 6.68 8.81 0.83
C LEU A 28 7.95 8.49 1.64
N HIS A 29 7.85 8.37 2.97
CA HIS A 29 8.99 8.18 3.90
C HIS A 29 10.09 9.24 3.75
N ILE A 30 9.70 10.51 3.54
CA ILE A 30 10.62 11.66 3.43
C ILE A 30 10.18 12.81 4.33
N GLY A 31 11.03 13.82 4.49
CA GLY A 31 10.70 15.00 5.28
C GLY A 31 9.60 15.85 4.65
N GLN A 32 8.69 16.40 5.47
CA GLN A 32 7.63 17.31 4.99
C GLN A 32 8.18 18.55 4.29
N PRO A 33 9.28 19.21 4.73
CA PRO A 33 9.90 20.29 3.96
C PRO A 33 10.27 19.87 2.54
N THR A 34 10.82 18.66 2.37
CA THR A 34 11.19 18.12 1.05
C THR A 34 9.97 18.01 0.14
N VAL A 35 8.84 17.50 0.65
CA VAL A 35 7.59 17.41 -0.14
C VAL A 35 7.14 18.80 -0.57
N THR A 36 7.17 19.78 0.35
CA THR A 36 6.77 21.17 0.08
C THR A 36 7.67 21.80 -0.99
N ASP A 37 8.98 21.63 -0.88
CA ASP A 37 9.94 22.18 -1.84
C ASP A 37 9.79 21.55 -3.23
N GLN A 38 9.55 20.24 -3.31
CA GLN A 38 9.36 19.55 -4.60
C GLN A 38 8.07 20.01 -5.30
N VAL A 39 6.97 20.15 -4.56
CA VAL A 39 5.70 20.65 -5.12
C VAL A 39 5.85 22.11 -5.56
N LYS A 40 6.47 22.96 -4.73
CA LYS A 40 6.73 24.34 -5.06
C LYS A 40 7.61 24.47 -6.32
N ALA A 41 8.66 23.67 -6.43
CA ALA A 41 9.52 23.64 -7.62
C ALA A 41 8.76 23.22 -8.89
N LEU A 42 7.79 22.32 -8.78
CA LEU A 42 6.90 21.94 -9.89
C LEU A 42 6.04 23.14 -10.32
N GLU A 43 5.35 23.80 -9.37
CA GLU A 43 4.50 24.95 -9.63
C GLU A 43 5.28 26.11 -10.25
N GLU A 44 6.44 26.44 -9.69
CA GLU A 44 7.30 27.53 -10.18
C GLU A 44 7.88 27.22 -11.57
N ARG A 45 8.31 25.98 -11.80
CA ARG A 45 8.93 25.59 -13.08
C ARG A 45 7.98 25.72 -14.27
N PHE A 46 6.69 25.42 -14.04
CA PHE A 46 5.66 25.46 -15.08
C PHE A 46 4.74 26.67 -14.96
N ASN A 47 4.99 27.55 -13.99
CA ASN A 47 4.18 28.74 -13.70
C ASN A 47 2.69 28.39 -13.57
N VAL A 48 2.37 27.36 -12.76
CA VAL A 48 1.03 26.86 -12.53
C VAL A 48 0.81 26.64 -11.04
N GLU A 49 -0.34 27.07 -10.52
CA GLU A 49 -0.76 26.71 -9.16
C GLU A 49 -1.57 25.40 -9.21
N LEU A 50 -1.14 24.39 -8.45
CA LEU A 50 -1.78 23.08 -8.38
C LEU A 50 -2.61 22.94 -7.12
N PHE A 51 -2.25 23.67 -6.06
CA PHE A 51 -2.97 23.69 -4.80
C PHE A 51 -3.47 25.07 -4.43
N LEU A 52 -4.68 25.17 -3.89
CA LEU A 52 -5.23 26.39 -3.34
C LEU A 52 -4.55 26.71 -2.00
N ARG A 53 -4.04 27.92 -1.85
CA ARG A 53 -3.31 28.41 -0.66
C ARG A 53 -4.23 28.93 0.44
N SER A 54 -5.51 28.60 0.47
CA SER A 54 -6.46 29.11 1.46
C SER A 54 -6.88 28.05 2.47
N GLY A 55 -6.59 28.29 3.76
CA GLY A 55 -7.13 27.54 4.89
C GLY A 55 -6.28 26.33 5.35
N ARG A 56 -6.83 25.56 6.28
CA ARG A 56 -6.18 24.37 6.88
C ARG A 56 -6.21 23.14 6.00
N ALA A 57 -7.11 23.09 5.01
CA ALA A 57 -7.27 21.93 4.12
C ALA A 57 -6.54 22.18 2.81
N VAL A 58 -5.81 21.17 2.34
CA VAL A 58 -5.20 21.14 1.01
C VAL A 58 -6.29 20.83 0.00
N ARG A 59 -6.48 21.74 -0.97
CA ARG A 59 -7.45 21.59 -2.07
C ARG A 59 -6.74 21.80 -3.40
N LEU A 60 -7.14 21.03 -4.40
CA LEU A 60 -6.61 21.17 -5.75
C LEU A 60 -7.22 22.39 -6.47
N THR A 61 -6.46 23.00 -7.36
CA THR A 61 -6.97 23.89 -8.40
C THR A 61 -7.54 23.05 -9.56
N ALA A 62 -8.20 23.68 -10.53
CA ALA A 62 -8.64 22.98 -11.74
C ALA A 62 -7.47 22.32 -12.51
N ALA A 63 -6.30 22.99 -12.56
CA ALA A 63 -5.08 22.40 -13.11
C ALA A 63 -4.56 21.25 -12.26
N GLY A 64 -4.64 21.35 -10.94
CA GLY A 64 -4.29 20.29 -10.00
C GLY A 64 -5.17 19.06 -10.17
N GLU A 65 -6.48 19.22 -10.34
CA GLU A 65 -7.41 18.10 -10.57
C GLU A 65 -7.08 17.36 -11.87
N GLN A 66 -6.83 18.10 -12.96
CA GLN A 66 -6.42 17.51 -14.23
C GLN A 66 -5.10 16.76 -14.13
N LEU A 67 -4.10 17.35 -13.50
CA LEU A 67 -2.81 16.69 -13.29
C LEU A 67 -2.95 15.46 -12.38
N TYR A 68 -3.79 15.53 -11.35
CA TYR A 68 -4.03 14.39 -10.46
C TYR A 68 -4.66 13.22 -11.21
N ALA A 69 -5.65 13.46 -12.05
CA ALA A 69 -6.25 12.41 -12.90
C ALA A 69 -5.20 11.73 -13.81
N ILE A 70 -4.29 12.51 -14.40
CA ILE A 70 -3.19 11.97 -15.21
C ILE A 70 -2.23 11.12 -14.36
N THR A 71 -1.86 11.63 -13.18
CA THR A 71 -0.88 10.97 -12.31
C THR A 71 -1.43 9.73 -11.62
N GLN A 72 -2.74 9.62 -11.42
CA GLN A 72 -3.39 8.37 -10.98
C GLN A 72 -3.12 7.23 -11.97
N GLY A 73 -3.26 7.46 -13.25
CA GLY A 73 -2.93 6.47 -14.27
C GLY A 73 -1.44 6.10 -14.29
N LEU A 74 -0.57 7.10 -14.18
CA LEU A 74 0.89 6.91 -14.18
C LEU A 74 1.35 6.04 -13.00
N PHE A 75 0.95 6.40 -11.78
CA PHE A 75 1.38 5.68 -10.58
C PHE A 75 0.64 4.36 -10.39
N GLY A 76 -0.59 4.23 -10.92
CA GLY A 76 -1.28 2.95 -10.99
C GLY A 76 -0.54 1.94 -11.88
N GLN A 77 -0.02 2.37 -13.03
CA GLN A 77 0.79 1.52 -13.90
C GLN A 77 2.17 1.18 -13.30
N GLU A 78 2.79 2.12 -12.59
CA GLU A 78 4.03 1.85 -11.83
C GLU A 78 3.81 0.76 -10.79
N GLU A 79 2.73 0.87 -10.02
CA GLU A 79 2.35 -0.10 -9.00
C GLU A 79 2.06 -1.48 -9.61
N GLU A 80 1.32 -1.53 -10.72
CA GLU A 80 1.06 -2.76 -11.47
C GLU A 80 2.35 -3.43 -11.97
N ALA A 81 3.28 -2.63 -12.48
CA ALA A 81 4.60 -3.14 -12.92
C ALA A 81 5.41 -3.73 -11.75
N MET A 82 5.40 -3.07 -10.59
CA MET A 82 6.06 -3.57 -9.38
C MET A 82 5.41 -4.87 -8.89
N GLN A 83 4.08 -4.94 -8.86
CA GLN A 83 3.34 -6.16 -8.54
C GLN A 83 3.69 -7.32 -9.49
N PHE A 84 3.76 -7.04 -10.78
CA PHE A 84 4.15 -8.05 -11.77
C PHE A 84 5.56 -8.60 -11.51
N LEU A 85 6.53 -7.71 -11.26
CA LEU A 85 7.91 -8.10 -10.98
C LEU A 85 8.02 -8.94 -9.69
N GLN A 86 7.26 -8.61 -8.67
CA GLN A 86 7.25 -9.36 -7.41
C GLN A 86 6.61 -10.73 -7.57
N ARG A 87 5.48 -10.82 -8.27
CA ARG A 87 4.86 -12.13 -8.61
C ARG A 87 5.84 -13.00 -9.42
N ALA A 88 6.54 -12.40 -10.39
CA ALA A 88 7.56 -13.11 -11.17
C ALA A 88 8.72 -13.59 -10.30
N HIS A 89 9.12 -12.80 -9.28
CA HIS A 89 10.13 -13.21 -8.31
C HIS A 89 9.64 -14.37 -7.44
N THR A 90 8.44 -14.29 -6.88
CA THR A 90 7.81 -15.35 -6.06
C THR A 90 7.71 -16.67 -6.83
N LEU A 91 7.28 -16.61 -8.10
CA LEU A 91 7.23 -17.81 -8.98
C LEU A 91 8.62 -18.40 -9.24
N ARG A 92 9.68 -17.60 -9.28
CA ARG A 92 11.05 -18.08 -9.49
C ARG A 92 11.70 -18.62 -8.22
N THR A 93 11.38 -18.09 -7.05
CA THR A 93 11.96 -18.50 -5.77
C THR A 93 11.20 -19.66 -5.13
N GLY A 94 9.97 -19.92 -5.60
CA GLY A 94 9.11 -20.95 -4.99
C GLY A 94 8.73 -20.65 -3.54
N LEU A 95 8.82 -19.39 -3.10
CA LEU A 95 8.52 -18.94 -1.74
C LEU A 95 7.19 -18.19 -1.70
N VAL A 96 6.29 -18.57 -0.78
CA VAL A 96 5.06 -17.86 -0.44
C VAL A 96 5.17 -17.26 0.96
N ARG A 97 4.90 -15.97 1.11
CA ARG A 97 4.96 -15.23 2.38
C ARG A 97 3.55 -14.99 2.89
N VAL A 98 3.22 -15.53 4.05
CA VAL A 98 1.90 -15.41 4.67
C VAL A 98 2.00 -14.56 5.93
N GLY A 99 1.17 -13.53 6.05
CA GLY A 99 0.95 -12.78 7.27
C GLY A 99 -0.37 -13.18 7.92
N ALA A 100 -0.44 -13.28 9.24
CA ALA A 100 -1.66 -13.68 9.91
C ALA A 100 -1.81 -13.03 11.30
N VAL A 101 -3.05 -12.75 11.68
CA VAL A 101 -3.40 -12.30 13.04
C VAL A 101 -3.71 -13.48 13.98
N SER A 102 -4.03 -14.65 13.41
CA SER A 102 -4.39 -15.86 14.17
C SER A 102 -3.39 -16.99 13.94
N PRO A 103 -2.52 -17.30 14.93
CA PRO A 103 -1.54 -18.38 14.80
C PRO A 103 -2.15 -19.77 14.49
N PRO A 104 -3.27 -20.21 15.11
CA PRO A 104 -3.86 -21.51 14.83
C PRO A 104 -4.31 -21.63 13.38
N ILE A 105 -4.96 -20.61 12.83
CA ILE A 105 -5.44 -20.60 11.44
C ILE A 105 -4.27 -20.60 10.47
N ALA A 106 -3.26 -19.78 10.74
CA ALA A 106 -2.06 -19.72 9.92
C ALA A 106 -1.34 -21.09 9.85
N LEU A 107 -1.22 -21.77 10.99
CA LEU A 107 -0.55 -23.06 11.07
C LEU A 107 -1.33 -24.18 10.33
N GLU A 108 -2.65 -24.17 10.43
CA GLU A 108 -3.53 -25.10 9.72
C GLU A 108 -3.39 -24.91 8.20
N LEU A 109 -3.47 -23.66 7.74
CA LEU A 109 -3.31 -23.32 6.33
C LEU A 109 -1.91 -23.70 5.82
N ALA A 110 -0.87 -23.39 6.60
CA ALA A 110 0.51 -23.75 6.28
C ALA A 110 0.70 -25.26 6.11
N ARG A 111 0.13 -26.05 7.01
CA ARG A 111 0.18 -27.53 6.93
C ARG A 111 -0.56 -28.06 5.69
N SER A 112 -1.72 -27.50 5.40
CA SER A 112 -2.50 -27.90 4.22
C SER A 112 -1.76 -27.54 2.93
N PHE A 113 -1.20 -26.34 2.85
CA PHE A 113 -0.43 -25.85 1.72
C PHE A 113 0.80 -26.73 1.44
N LYS A 114 1.62 -27.02 2.46
CA LYS A 114 2.82 -27.84 2.31
C LYS A 114 2.52 -29.28 1.89
N ARG A 115 1.36 -29.84 2.27
CA ARG A 115 0.92 -31.15 1.81
C ARG A 115 0.61 -31.17 0.32
N SER A 116 -0.01 -30.11 -0.19
CA SER A 116 -0.41 -30.01 -1.59
C SER A 116 0.69 -29.48 -2.50
N HIS A 117 1.66 -28.73 -1.94
CA HIS A 117 2.71 -28.02 -2.68
C HIS A 117 4.08 -28.21 -2.04
N ALA A 118 4.53 -29.46 -1.96
CA ALA A 118 5.79 -29.85 -1.28
C ALA A 118 7.04 -29.14 -1.83
N GLY A 119 7.02 -28.73 -3.11
CA GLY A 119 8.14 -28.05 -3.78
C GLY A 119 8.20 -26.52 -3.55
N LEU A 120 7.20 -25.93 -2.85
CA LEU A 120 7.18 -24.51 -2.54
C LEU A 120 7.58 -24.27 -1.08
N ASP A 121 8.35 -23.24 -0.84
CA ASP A 121 8.64 -22.77 0.51
C ASP A 121 7.55 -21.83 1.01
N LEU A 122 7.31 -21.87 2.33
CA LEU A 122 6.31 -21.04 2.99
C LEU A 122 6.92 -20.38 4.22
N THR A 123 6.82 -19.07 4.28
CA THR A 123 7.13 -18.28 5.48
C THR A 123 5.82 -17.76 6.07
N VAL A 124 5.67 -17.89 7.39
CA VAL A 124 4.50 -17.39 8.10
C VAL A 124 4.97 -16.40 9.16
N SER A 125 4.46 -15.19 9.08
CA SER A 125 4.63 -14.12 10.07
C SER A 125 3.33 -13.91 10.84
N ILE A 126 3.43 -13.81 12.17
CA ILE A 126 2.29 -13.50 13.03
C ILE A 126 2.43 -12.06 13.48
N GLY A 127 1.37 -11.28 13.30
CA GLY A 127 1.37 -9.86 13.63
C GLY A 127 -0.02 -9.28 13.87
N SER A 128 -0.09 -7.96 13.99
CA SER A 128 -1.36 -7.24 14.06
C SER A 128 -2.01 -7.13 12.68
N GLU A 129 -3.29 -6.80 12.66
CA GLU A 129 -4.00 -6.49 11.41
C GLU A 129 -3.30 -5.37 10.63
N ALA A 130 -2.91 -4.29 11.30
CA ALA A 130 -2.22 -3.17 10.68
C ALA A 130 -0.87 -3.57 10.05
N SER A 131 -0.08 -4.42 10.74
CA SER A 131 1.20 -4.90 10.20
C SER A 131 1.01 -5.87 9.03
N THR A 132 -0.04 -6.69 9.07
CA THR A 132 -0.35 -7.62 7.98
C THR A 132 -0.86 -6.87 6.74
N LEU A 133 -1.73 -5.88 6.94
CA LEU A 133 -2.21 -5.03 5.84
C LEU A 133 -1.07 -4.19 5.24
N GLY A 134 -0.22 -3.59 6.08
CA GLY A 134 0.96 -2.87 5.61
C GLY A 134 1.88 -3.77 4.77
N GLY A 135 2.17 -4.98 5.25
CA GLY A 135 2.99 -5.94 4.53
C GLY A 135 2.39 -6.41 3.19
N LEU A 136 1.05 -6.49 3.08
CA LEU A 136 0.36 -6.74 1.81
C LEU A 136 0.50 -5.55 0.85
N GLN A 137 0.35 -4.32 1.34
CA GLN A 137 0.48 -3.10 0.55
C GLN A 137 1.94 -2.84 0.11
N ASP A 138 2.91 -3.17 0.97
CA ASP A 138 4.34 -3.05 0.69
C ASP A 138 4.91 -4.27 -0.05
N PHE A 139 4.04 -5.27 -0.34
CA PHE A 139 4.39 -6.53 -0.99
C PHE A 139 5.44 -7.37 -0.24
N ASP A 140 5.58 -7.19 1.06
CA ASP A 140 6.36 -8.04 1.95
C ASP A 140 5.62 -9.33 2.32
N ILE A 141 4.31 -9.35 2.13
CA ILE A 141 3.39 -10.46 2.35
C ILE A 141 2.61 -10.71 1.06
N ASP A 142 2.50 -11.97 0.63
CA ASP A 142 1.75 -12.38 -0.56
C ASP A 142 0.30 -12.74 -0.23
N VAL A 143 0.04 -13.26 0.98
CA VAL A 143 -1.28 -13.65 1.47
C VAL A 143 -1.46 -13.20 2.92
N GLY A 144 -2.53 -12.47 3.20
CA GLY A 144 -2.91 -12.05 4.56
C GLY A 144 -4.11 -12.85 5.09
N ILE A 145 -4.05 -13.33 6.34
CA ILE A 145 -5.17 -13.95 7.04
C ILE A 145 -5.61 -12.97 8.13
N LEU A 146 -6.76 -12.36 7.92
CA LEU A 146 -7.29 -11.26 8.71
C LEU A 146 -8.71 -11.56 9.19
N VAL A 147 -9.20 -10.81 10.17
CA VAL A 147 -10.58 -10.92 10.68
C VAL A 147 -11.38 -9.75 10.14
N GLU A 148 -12.29 -9.99 9.21
CA GLU A 148 -13.18 -8.98 8.61
C GLU A 148 -12.47 -7.67 8.23
N PRO A 149 -11.39 -7.73 7.42
CA PRO A 149 -10.69 -6.51 7.04
C PRO A 149 -11.60 -5.61 6.19
N PRO A 150 -11.41 -4.28 6.23
CA PRO A 150 -12.12 -3.38 5.35
C PRO A 150 -11.79 -3.68 3.89
N GLU A 151 -12.68 -3.28 2.98
CA GLU A 151 -12.34 -3.30 1.55
C GLU A 151 -11.18 -2.36 1.27
N ILE A 152 -10.14 -2.87 0.62
CA ILE A 152 -8.93 -2.12 0.27
C ILE A 152 -8.70 -2.24 -1.23
N GLU A 153 -8.57 -1.10 -1.87
CA GLU A 153 -8.26 -1.02 -3.30
C GLU A 153 -6.95 -1.78 -3.60
N GLY A 154 -6.97 -2.61 -4.64
CA GLY A 154 -5.81 -3.42 -5.03
C GLY A 154 -5.66 -4.75 -4.29
N LEU A 155 -6.47 -5.04 -3.26
CA LEU A 155 -6.47 -6.33 -2.57
C LEU A 155 -7.74 -7.13 -2.90
N HIS A 156 -7.55 -8.41 -3.24
CA HIS A 156 -8.65 -9.34 -3.44
C HIS A 156 -8.94 -10.08 -2.14
N GLN A 157 -10.20 -10.06 -1.68
CA GLN A 157 -10.63 -10.72 -0.43
C GLN A 157 -11.45 -11.97 -0.74
N VAL A 158 -11.11 -13.06 -0.08
CA VAL A 158 -11.83 -14.34 -0.18
C VAL A 158 -12.22 -14.79 1.22
N PRO A 159 -13.51 -14.99 1.52
CA PRO A 159 -13.92 -15.56 2.80
C PRO A 159 -13.31 -16.96 2.97
N TYR A 160 -12.63 -17.20 4.10
CA TYR A 160 -11.99 -18.48 4.39
C TYR A 160 -12.84 -19.34 5.32
N ARG A 161 -13.21 -18.83 6.50
CA ARG A 161 -14.08 -19.50 7.46
C ARG A 161 -14.71 -18.54 8.48
N VAL A 162 -15.71 -19.00 9.20
CA VAL A 162 -16.31 -18.29 10.34
C VAL A 162 -15.88 -19.03 11.62
N GLU A 163 -15.42 -18.28 12.64
CA GLU A 163 -15.06 -18.81 13.96
C GLU A 163 -16.01 -18.30 15.04
N ARG A 164 -16.32 -19.17 15.99
CA ARG A 164 -17.13 -18.82 17.15
C ARG A 164 -16.22 -18.36 18.29
N ILE A 165 -16.41 -17.12 18.73
CA ILE A 165 -15.73 -16.59 19.92
C ILE A 165 -16.62 -16.86 21.13
N VAL A 166 -16.04 -17.37 22.22
CA VAL A 166 -16.71 -17.59 23.49
C VAL A 166 -15.90 -16.96 24.62
N ALA A 167 -16.59 -16.37 25.59
CA ALA A 167 -15.97 -15.93 26.83
C ALA A 167 -16.00 -17.11 27.85
N VAL A 168 -14.87 -17.34 28.51
CA VAL A 168 -14.76 -18.30 29.60
C VAL A 168 -14.58 -17.51 30.88
N VAL A 169 -15.45 -17.76 31.88
CA VAL A 169 -15.40 -17.13 33.19
C VAL A 169 -15.29 -18.20 34.27
N PRO A 170 -14.67 -17.88 35.43
CA PRO A 170 -14.68 -18.78 36.58
C PRO A 170 -16.13 -19.10 37.01
N ALA A 171 -16.34 -20.35 37.47
CA ALA A 171 -17.64 -20.81 37.97
C ALA A 171 -17.96 -20.18 39.36
#